data_4632d06a10e7ed7e17e3d5fc79e2fe89
#
_entry.id   4632d06a10e7ed7e17e3d5fc79e2fe89
#
_cell.length_a   1.000
_cell.length_b   1.000
_cell.length_c   1.000
_cell.angle_alpha   90.00
_cell.angle_beta   90.00
_cell.angle_gamma   90.00
#
_symmetry.space_group_name_H-M   'P 1'
#
loop_
_entity.id
_entity.type
_entity.pdbx_description
1 polymer ?
#
loop_
_entity_poly.entity_id
_entity_poly.type
_entity_poly.pdbx_seq_one_letter_code
_entity_poly.pdbx_strand_id
1 'polypeptide(L)'
;MEVVFLYLKQKTNKMKKISSLAVLLFMVIITNAQIISVPYRGAFAPAPTPMWTNTWTNWDPQTTVYPVVGASNPKSKTIGGAAGATISVNTTLYADTTYEIAGLVYVRGGATLTIQPGTIILGSNRFANSTLIITQGAKIMAEGTPAKPIVFTSQYTPGFRAPGNWGGVIILGNAH
;
A
#
# COMPACT_ATOMS: atom_id res chain seq x y z
N MET A 1 33.96 -58.57 2.73
CA MET A 1 33.60 -57.32 2.05
C MET A 1 32.10 -56.99 2.12
N GLU A 2 31.21 -57.97 2.15
CA GLU A 2 29.74 -57.78 2.20
C GLU A 2 29.20 -57.18 3.52
N VAL A 3 29.77 -57.52 4.65
CA VAL A 3 29.28 -57.05 5.99
C VAL A 3 29.48 -55.54 6.14
N VAL A 4 30.58 -55.00 5.63
CA VAL A 4 30.86 -53.54 5.66
C VAL A 4 29.89 -52.78 4.76
N PHE A 5 29.53 -53.36 3.62
CA PHE A 5 28.56 -52.72 2.69
C PHE A 5 27.15 -52.69 3.27
N LEU A 6 26.73 -53.72 3.99
CA LEU A 6 25.42 -53.78 4.68
C LEU A 6 25.37 -52.74 5.83
N TYR A 7 26.45 -52.58 6.57
CA TYR A 7 26.52 -51.60 7.66
C TYR A 7 26.44 -50.18 7.17
N LEU A 8 27.12 -49.84 6.08
CA LEU A 8 27.07 -48.51 5.46
C LEU A 8 25.69 -48.21 4.86
N LYS A 9 25.05 -49.21 4.23
CA LYS A 9 23.70 -49.09 3.67
C LYS A 9 22.64 -48.83 4.77
N GLN A 10 22.79 -49.50 5.94
CA GLN A 10 21.91 -49.31 7.09
C GLN A 10 22.12 -47.93 7.71
N LYS A 11 23.36 -47.44 7.81
CA LYS A 11 23.69 -46.11 8.34
C LYS A 11 23.17 -44.99 7.48
N THR A 12 23.28 -45.08 6.14
CA THR A 12 22.76 -44.11 5.22
C THR A 12 21.21 -44.04 5.21
N ASN A 13 20.52 -45.19 5.37
CA ASN A 13 19.06 -45.22 5.47
C ASN A 13 18.55 -44.61 6.79
N LYS A 14 19.30 -44.82 7.91
CA LYS A 14 18.99 -44.16 9.19
C LYS A 14 19.16 -42.64 9.12
N MET A 15 20.24 -42.17 8.49
CA MET A 15 20.49 -40.73 8.29
C MET A 15 19.44 -40.07 7.38
N LYS A 16 19.01 -40.74 6.29
CA LYS A 16 17.94 -40.23 5.44
C LYS A 16 16.60 -40.10 6.18
N LYS A 17 16.26 -41.07 7.05
CA LYS A 17 15.04 -41.01 7.86
C LYS A 17 15.08 -39.88 8.91
N ILE A 18 16.24 -39.68 9.55
CA ILE A 18 16.43 -38.59 10.52
C ILE A 18 16.37 -37.23 9.83
N SER A 19 16.99 -37.10 8.64
CA SER A 19 16.94 -35.90 7.85
C SER A 19 15.51 -35.57 7.40
N SER A 20 14.72 -36.55 6.94
CA SER A 20 13.33 -36.39 6.58
C SER A 20 12.44 -35.97 7.75
N LEU A 21 12.68 -36.57 8.94
CA LEU A 21 11.94 -36.21 10.15
C LEU A 21 12.28 -34.79 10.62
N ALA A 22 13.55 -34.37 10.53
CA ALA A 22 13.99 -33.03 10.87
C ALA A 22 13.38 -31.98 9.92
N VAL A 23 13.30 -32.25 8.61
CA VAL A 23 12.65 -31.39 7.62
C VAL A 23 11.15 -31.28 7.89
N LEU A 24 10.49 -32.40 8.24
CA LEU A 24 9.06 -32.38 8.58
C LEU A 24 8.80 -31.57 9.86
N LEU A 25 9.65 -31.71 10.88
CA LEU A 25 9.57 -30.94 12.13
C LEU A 25 9.82 -29.45 11.89
N PHE A 26 10.75 -29.10 10.99
CA PHE A 26 11.04 -27.73 10.62
C PHE A 26 9.87 -27.09 9.84
N MET A 27 9.20 -27.83 8.94
CA MET A 27 8.00 -27.36 8.25
C MET A 27 6.84 -27.07 9.20
N VAL A 28 6.65 -27.86 10.25
CA VAL A 28 5.60 -27.63 11.26
C VAL A 28 5.85 -26.34 12.06
N ILE A 29 7.11 -25.94 12.24
CA ILE A 29 7.45 -24.69 12.94
C ILE A 29 7.18 -23.44 12.07
N ILE A 30 7.25 -23.56 10.75
CA ILE A 30 7.05 -22.46 9.82
C ILE A 30 5.55 -22.21 9.51
N THR A 31 4.68 -23.20 9.75
CA THR A 31 3.25 -23.10 9.44
C THR A 31 2.37 -22.59 10.58
N ASN A 32 2.94 -22.03 11.62
CA ASN A 32 2.15 -21.30 12.62
C ASN A 32 1.72 -19.94 12.07
N ALA A 33 0.80 -19.96 11.12
CA ALA A 33 -0.10 -18.81 10.96
C ALA A 33 -0.89 -18.72 12.28
N GLN A 34 -0.40 -17.97 13.24
CA GLN A 34 -1.11 -17.72 14.48
C GLN A 34 -2.36 -16.93 14.16
N ILE A 35 -3.49 -17.63 14.05
CA ILE A 35 -4.79 -16.99 14.16
C ILE A 35 -4.88 -16.55 15.63
N ILE A 36 -4.59 -15.28 15.87
CA ILE A 36 -4.77 -14.68 17.20
C ILE A 36 -6.26 -14.65 17.46
N SER A 37 -6.73 -15.53 18.35
CA SER A 37 -8.11 -15.47 18.80
C SER A 37 -8.30 -14.24 19.69
N VAL A 38 -9.19 -13.35 19.28
CA VAL A 38 -9.56 -12.16 20.04
C VAL A 38 -10.96 -12.36 20.64
N PRO A 39 -11.22 -11.87 21.87
CA PRO A 39 -12.50 -12.07 22.55
C PRO A 39 -13.62 -11.14 22.05
N TYR A 40 -13.47 -10.59 20.85
CA TYR A 40 -14.45 -9.68 20.26
C TYR A 40 -14.63 -9.97 18.76
N ARG A 41 -15.74 -9.52 18.20
CA ARG A 41 -16.04 -9.60 16.76
C ARG A 41 -15.85 -8.23 16.12
N GLY A 42 -15.28 -8.21 14.90
CA GLY A 42 -15.05 -7.00 14.14
C GLY A 42 -13.60 -6.55 14.16
N ALA A 43 -13.31 -5.45 13.45
CA ALA A 43 -11.96 -4.94 13.25
C ALA A 43 -11.42 -4.17 14.46
N PHE A 44 -12.27 -3.75 15.38
CA PHE A 44 -11.90 -2.93 16.52
C PHE A 44 -12.26 -3.61 17.83
N ALA A 45 -11.32 -3.58 18.78
CA ALA A 45 -11.58 -4.01 20.14
C ALA A 45 -12.55 -3.03 20.83
N PRO A 46 -13.44 -3.51 21.74
CA PRO A 46 -14.28 -2.63 22.53
C PRO A 46 -13.45 -1.76 23.49
N ALA A 47 -13.97 -0.57 23.83
CA ALA A 47 -13.36 0.28 24.84
C ALA A 47 -13.20 -0.48 26.17
N PRO A 48 -12.14 -0.20 26.95
CA PRO A 48 -11.16 0.88 26.83
C PRO A 48 -9.92 0.55 25.96
N THR A 49 -9.91 -0.57 25.25
CA THR A 49 -8.74 -0.97 24.44
C THR A 49 -8.48 0.07 23.35
N PRO A 50 -7.26 0.63 23.26
CA PRO A 50 -6.93 1.55 22.16
C PRO A 50 -7.14 0.90 20.80
N MET A 51 -7.80 1.61 19.89
CA MET A 51 -7.93 1.15 18.53
C MET A 51 -6.57 1.17 17.83
N TRP A 52 -6.26 0.13 17.08
CA TRP A 52 -5.00 0.05 16.34
C TRP A 52 -4.82 1.18 15.31
N THR A 53 -5.91 1.85 14.96
CA THR A 53 -5.93 2.98 14.03
C THR A 53 -5.62 4.33 14.68
N ASN A 54 -5.61 4.44 16.02
CA ASN A 54 -5.55 5.74 16.74
C ASN A 54 -4.32 6.59 16.42
N THR A 55 -3.22 5.98 15.95
CA THR A 55 -1.96 6.69 15.74
C THR A 55 -1.74 7.15 14.30
N TRP A 56 -2.57 6.68 13.35
CA TRP A 56 -2.33 6.95 11.92
C TRP A 56 -3.60 7.22 11.10
N THR A 57 -4.78 7.05 11.69
CA THR A 57 -6.06 7.31 11.01
C THR A 57 -6.62 8.65 11.47
N ASN A 58 -7.13 9.43 10.53
CA ASN A 58 -7.90 10.64 10.82
C ASN A 58 -9.37 10.40 10.49
N TRP A 59 -10.22 10.52 11.51
CA TRP A 59 -11.67 10.30 11.39
C TRP A 59 -12.44 11.54 10.92
N ASP A 60 -11.79 12.73 10.96
CA ASP A 60 -12.34 13.99 10.44
C ASP A 60 -11.39 14.62 9.40
N PRO A 61 -11.22 13.99 8.24
CA PRO A 61 -10.30 14.47 7.22
C PRO A 61 -10.77 15.76 6.53
N GLN A 62 -12.06 16.12 6.65
CA GLN A 62 -12.63 17.28 5.98
C GLN A 62 -12.10 18.59 6.54
N THR A 63 -11.89 18.66 7.85
CA THR A 63 -11.41 19.86 8.55
C THR A 63 -9.89 19.89 8.70
N THR A 64 -9.20 18.78 8.44
CA THR A 64 -7.76 18.66 8.65
C THR A 64 -6.98 19.62 7.75
N VAL A 65 -6.10 20.41 8.35
CA VAL A 65 -5.13 21.23 7.63
C VAL A 65 -3.94 20.36 7.26
N TYR A 66 -3.83 19.99 5.99
CA TYR A 66 -2.61 19.38 5.47
C TYR A 66 -1.61 20.46 5.11
N PRO A 67 -0.28 20.20 5.19
CA PRO A 67 0.72 21.16 4.75
C PRO A 67 0.43 21.56 3.30
N VAL A 68 0.00 22.79 3.10
CA VAL A 68 -0.24 23.31 1.75
C VAL A 68 1.11 23.67 1.15
N VAL A 69 1.25 23.53 -0.15
CA VAL A 69 2.35 24.14 -0.91
C VAL A 69 2.42 25.63 -0.58
N GLY A 70 3.24 25.96 0.35
CA GLY A 70 3.44 27.30 0.92
C GLY A 70 4.89 27.46 1.30
N ALA A 71 5.19 28.23 2.31
CA ALA A 71 6.55 28.62 2.71
C ALA A 71 7.56 27.46 2.91
N SER A 72 7.10 26.24 3.16
CA SER A 72 7.98 25.07 3.37
C SER A 72 8.07 24.11 2.19
N ASN A 73 7.16 24.18 1.22
CA ASN A 73 7.21 23.34 0.01
C ASN A 73 6.62 24.08 -1.19
N PRO A 74 7.42 24.90 -1.88
CA PRO A 74 6.96 25.78 -2.96
C PRO A 74 6.68 25.03 -4.27
N LYS A 75 7.00 23.73 -4.37
CA LYS A 75 6.84 22.99 -5.61
C LYS A 75 5.41 22.43 -5.72
N SER A 76 4.77 22.72 -6.84
CA SER A 76 3.50 22.11 -7.22
C SER A 76 3.57 21.58 -8.65
N LYS A 77 2.88 20.49 -8.93
CA LYS A 77 2.81 19.90 -10.27
C LYS A 77 1.43 19.33 -10.53
N THR A 78 0.79 19.79 -11.61
CA THR A 78 -0.44 19.19 -12.11
C THR A 78 -0.12 18.02 -13.04
N ILE A 79 -0.80 16.90 -12.83
CA ILE A 79 -0.76 15.72 -13.68
C ILE A 79 -2.13 15.60 -14.35
N GLY A 80 -2.16 15.72 -15.65
CA GLY A 80 -3.39 15.66 -16.45
C GLY A 80 -3.93 17.03 -16.81
N GLY A 81 -5.23 17.14 -16.95
CA GLY A 81 -5.99 18.30 -17.41
C GLY A 81 -7.35 17.85 -17.96
N ALA A 82 -8.00 18.66 -18.80
CA ALA A 82 -9.30 18.31 -19.40
C ALA A 82 -9.27 16.99 -20.19
N ALA A 83 -8.19 16.69 -20.88
CA ALA A 83 -8.00 15.43 -21.62
C ALA A 83 -7.48 14.27 -20.75
N GLY A 84 -7.23 14.52 -19.45
CA GLY A 84 -6.57 13.55 -18.58
C GLY A 84 -5.08 13.39 -18.89
N ALA A 85 -4.49 12.28 -18.43
CA ALA A 85 -3.09 11.93 -18.70
C ALA A 85 -2.86 10.42 -18.66
N THR A 86 -1.72 10.00 -19.21
CA THR A 86 -1.24 8.61 -19.11
C THR A 86 0.19 8.60 -18.60
N ILE A 87 0.42 7.81 -17.56
CA ILE A 87 1.74 7.46 -17.03
C ILE A 87 2.04 6.05 -17.52
N SER A 88 2.91 5.94 -18.54
CA SER A 88 3.30 4.66 -19.17
C SER A 88 4.74 4.25 -18.91
N VAL A 89 5.45 5.03 -18.10
CA VAL A 89 6.82 4.76 -17.66
C VAL A 89 6.91 4.86 -16.14
N ASN A 90 7.88 4.16 -15.55
CA ASN A 90 8.09 4.23 -14.10
C ASN A 90 8.28 5.69 -13.67
N THR A 91 7.45 6.14 -12.74
CA THR A 91 7.39 7.54 -12.32
C THR A 91 7.41 7.62 -10.80
N THR A 92 8.18 8.58 -10.26
CA THR A 92 8.23 8.84 -8.82
C THR A 92 7.62 10.20 -8.52
N LEU A 93 6.71 10.24 -7.53
CA LEU A 93 6.21 11.46 -6.92
C LEU A 93 7.00 11.72 -5.63
N TYR A 94 7.56 12.92 -5.53
CA TYR A 94 8.47 13.30 -4.45
C TYR A 94 7.76 14.06 -3.34
N ALA A 95 8.17 13.86 -2.10
CA ALA A 95 7.59 14.49 -0.92
C ALA A 95 7.76 16.02 -0.87
N ASP A 96 8.70 16.57 -1.63
CA ASP A 96 8.95 18.02 -1.73
C ASP A 96 8.01 18.75 -2.71
N THR A 97 7.07 18.02 -3.29
CA THR A 97 6.16 18.52 -4.33
C THR A 97 4.73 18.13 -4.00
N THR A 98 3.80 19.06 -4.06
CA THR A 98 2.37 18.75 -4.02
C THR A 98 1.88 18.49 -5.45
N TYR A 99 1.17 17.40 -5.62
CA TYR A 99 0.65 16.99 -6.93
C TYR A 99 -0.85 17.24 -7.00
N GLU A 100 -1.31 17.73 -8.13
CA GLU A 100 -2.73 17.87 -8.46
C GLU A 100 -3.07 16.86 -9.55
N ILE A 101 -4.03 15.98 -9.29
CA ILE A 101 -4.60 15.06 -10.29
C ILE A 101 -5.76 15.77 -10.97
N ALA A 102 -5.65 16.01 -12.26
CA ALA A 102 -6.62 16.76 -13.05
C ALA A 102 -7.20 15.89 -14.18
N GLY A 103 -8.51 15.66 -14.15
CA GLY A 103 -9.17 14.73 -15.07
C GLY A 103 -8.78 13.26 -14.80
N LEU A 104 -8.96 12.40 -15.78
CA LEU A 104 -8.66 10.97 -15.66
C LEU A 104 -7.15 10.73 -15.89
N VAL A 105 -6.44 10.30 -14.87
CA VAL A 105 -5.01 9.97 -14.92
C VAL A 105 -4.83 8.47 -14.81
N TYR A 106 -4.31 7.86 -15.87
CA TYR A 106 -4.09 6.42 -15.95
C TYR A 106 -2.62 6.06 -15.75
N VAL A 107 -2.34 5.11 -14.87
CA VAL A 107 -1.05 4.40 -14.82
C VAL A 107 -1.23 3.08 -15.53
N ARG A 108 -0.50 2.84 -16.63
CA ARG A 108 -0.69 1.68 -17.49
C ARG A 108 0.59 1.23 -18.18
N GLY A 109 0.50 0.16 -19.00
CA GLY A 109 1.65 -0.35 -19.76
C GLY A 109 2.74 -0.96 -18.89
N GLY A 110 2.40 -1.55 -17.76
CA GLY A 110 3.37 -2.14 -16.83
C GLY A 110 4.12 -1.11 -15.96
N ALA A 111 3.79 0.18 -16.09
CA ALA A 111 4.46 1.23 -15.31
C ALA A 111 4.21 1.09 -13.80
N THR A 112 5.20 1.46 -13.03
CA THR A 112 5.11 1.61 -11.58
C THR A 112 5.08 3.07 -11.20
N LEU A 113 4.01 3.50 -10.49
CA LEU A 113 3.93 4.79 -9.83
C LEU A 113 4.42 4.65 -8.40
N THR A 114 5.56 5.25 -8.10
CA THR A 114 6.10 5.29 -6.73
C THR A 114 5.78 6.63 -6.09
N ILE A 115 5.26 6.62 -4.87
CA ILE A 115 4.92 7.83 -4.12
C ILE A 115 5.71 7.83 -2.82
N GLN A 116 6.53 8.83 -2.61
CA GLN A 116 7.36 8.93 -1.41
C GLN A 116 6.52 9.23 -0.15
N PRO A 117 6.94 8.76 1.04
CA PRO A 117 6.32 9.12 2.31
C PRO A 117 6.24 10.65 2.51
N GLY A 118 5.06 11.14 2.89
CA GLY A 118 4.81 12.57 3.10
C GLY A 118 4.36 13.35 1.86
N THR A 119 4.20 12.67 0.71
CA THR A 119 3.68 13.31 -0.50
C THR A 119 2.20 13.66 -0.35
N ILE A 120 1.81 14.84 -0.83
CA ILE A 120 0.42 15.30 -0.85
C ILE A 120 -0.10 15.28 -2.30
N ILE A 121 -1.21 14.59 -2.50
CA ILE A 121 -1.89 14.48 -3.79
C ILE A 121 -3.30 15.01 -3.65
N LEU A 122 -3.61 16.03 -4.45
CA LEU A 122 -4.88 16.75 -4.46
C LEU A 122 -5.69 16.33 -5.69
N GLY A 123 -6.92 15.91 -5.51
CA GLY A 123 -7.86 15.79 -6.62
C GLY A 123 -8.35 17.18 -7.03
N SER A 124 -8.18 17.53 -8.30
CA SER A 124 -8.57 18.83 -8.83
C SER A 124 -10.09 19.04 -8.73
N ASN A 125 -10.47 20.25 -8.34
CA ASN A 125 -11.85 20.72 -8.37
C ASN A 125 -12.19 21.46 -9.66
N ARG A 126 -11.21 21.68 -10.55
CA ARG A 126 -11.36 22.39 -11.83
C ARG A 126 -11.85 21.49 -12.96
N PHE A 127 -11.68 20.18 -12.81
CA PHE A 127 -12.05 19.18 -13.81
C PHE A 127 -12.96 18.13 -13.19
N ALA A 128 -14.09 17.89 -13.84
CA ALA A 128 -14.98 16.80 -13.45
C ALA A 128 -14.24 15.46 -13.50
N ASN A 129 -14.57 14.57 -12.56
CA ASN A 129 -14.05 13.19 -12.52
C ASN A 129 -12.52 13.09 -12.38
N SER A 130 -11.84 14.06 -11.76
CA SER A 130 -10.42 13.94 -11.44
C SER A 130 -10.16 12.66 -10.66
N THR A 131 -9.46 11.69 -11.25
CA THR A 131 -9.30 10.32 -10.73
C THR A 131 -7.92 9.79 -11.09
N LEU A 132 -7.26 9.13 -10.15
CA LEU A 132 -6.05 8.35 -10.41
C LEU A 132 -6.43 6.87 -10.59
N ILE A 133 -6.12 6.30 -11.75
CA ILE A 133 -6.51 4.93 -12.11
C ILE A 133 -5.26 4.10 -12.38
N ILE A 134 -5.06 3.08 -11.56
CA ILE A 134 -4.00 2.09 -11.75
C ILE A 134 -4.60 0.93 -12.52
N THR A 135 -4.23 0.76 -13.79
CA THR A 135 -4.80 -0.27 -14.66
C THR A 135 -4.15 -1.64 -14.41
N GLN A 136 -4.77 -2.69 -14.91
CA GLN A 136 -4.20 -4.04 -14.86
C GLN A 136 -2.78 -4.06 -15.42
N GLY A 137 -1.87 -4.78 -14.72
CA GLY A 137 -0.46 -4.87 -15.05
C GLY A 137 0.40 -3.68 -14.62
N ALA A 138 -0.19 -2.53 -14.29
CA ALA A 138 0.52 -1.42 -13.66
C ALA A 138 0.57 -1.59 -12.14
N LYS A 139 1.44 -0.82 -11.49
CA LYS A 139 1.65 -0.89 -10.03
C LYS A 139 1.62 0.50 -9.40
N ILE A 140 1.17 0.55 -8.15
CA ILE A 140 1.36 1.70 -7.27
C ILE A 140 2.14 1.25 -6.04
N MET A 141 3.20 2.00 -5.71
CA MET A 141 4.01 1.83 -4.51
C MET A 141 3.84 3.12 -3.70
N ALA A 142 2.96 3.08 -2.72
CA ALA A 142 2.56 4.24 -1.92
C ALA A 142 2.61 3.87 -0.43
N GLU A 143 3.82 3.65 0.06
CA GLU A 143 4.08 3.27 1.44
C GLU A 143 4.45 4.52 2.24
N GLY A 144 3.51 4.97 3.08
CA GLY A 144 3.72 6.06 4.02
C GLY A 144 4.26 5.59 5.36
N THR A 145 4.55 6.53 6.24
CA THR A 145 4.87 6.24 7.65
C THR A 145 3.95 7.05 8.56
N PRO A 146 3.77 6.68 9.85
CA PRO A 146 2.99 7.48 10.78
C PRO A 146 3.45 8.94 10.90
N ALA A 147 4.76 9.17 10.80
CA ALA A 147 5.35 10.53 10.84
C ALA A 147 5.28 11.26 9.49
N LYS A 148 5.16 10.52 8.38
CA LYS A 148 5.11 11.05 7.01
C LYS A 148 4.06 10.28 6.20
N PRO A 149 2.77 10.43 6.51
CA PRO A 149 1.71 9.79 5.75
C PRO A 149 1.64 10.34 4.32
N ILE A 150 1.27 9.50 3.38
CA ILE A 150 0.88 9.96 2.05
C ILE A 150 -0.58 10.42 2.12
N VAL A 151 -0.85 11.62 1.66
CA VAL A 151 -2.19 12.21 1.74
C VAL A 151 -2.81 12.27 0.35
N PHE A 152 -3.98 11.65 0.21
CA PHE A 152 -4.86 11.81 -0.93
C PHE A 152 -6.12 12.56 -0.48
N THR A 153 -6.37 13.74 -1.02
CA THR A 153 -7.51 14.56 -0.63
C THR A 153 -7.99 15.42 -1.79
N SER A 154 -9.12 16.12 -1.62
CA SER A 154 -9.58 17.08 -2.61
C SER A 154 -8.80 18.40 -2.50
N GLN A 155 -8.79 19.16 -3.58
CA GLN A 155 -8.17 20.49 -3.64
C GLN A 155 -8.93 21.56 -2.83
N TYR A 156 -10.14 21.26 -2.38
CA TYR A 156 -10.91 22.19 -1.56
C TYR A 156 -10.22 22.48 -0.22
N THR A 157 -10.43 23.70 0.29
CA THR A 157 -9.89 24.10 1.59
C THR A 157 -10.51 23.31 2.74
N PRO A 158 -9.83 23.22 3.89
CA PRO A 158 -10.38 22.59 5.08
C PRO A 158 -11.78 23.13 5.41
N GLY A 159 -12.70 22.24 5.77
CA GLY A 159 -14.11 22.55 6.03
C GLY A 159 -15.01 22.58 4.79
N PHE A 160 -14.45 22.64 3.57
CA PHE A 160 -15.21 22.56 2.31
C PHE A 160 -14.99 21.25 1.56
N ARG A 161 -14.22 20.33 2.13
CA ARG A 161 -14.05 18.99 1.58
C ARG A 161 -15.27 18.15 1.85
N ALA A 162 -15.74 17.44 0.83
CA ALA A 162 -16.90 16.57 0.94
C ALA A 162 -16.74 15.32 0.05
N PRO A 163 -17.45 14.23 0.33
CA PRO A 163 -17.56 13.10 -0.60
C PRO A 163 -18.00 13.57 -1.98
N GLY A 164 -17.38 13.02 -3.02
CA GLY A 164 -17.66 13.40 -4.42
C GLY A 164 -16.90 14.61 -4.94
N ASN A 165 -16.05 15.28 -4.14
CA ASN A 165 -15.23 16.40 -4.63
C ASN A 165 -14.24 15.97 -5.71
N TRP A 166 -13.84 14.73 -5.76
CA TRP A 166 -13.02 14.12 -6.80
C TRP A 166 -13.29 12.60 -6.87
N GLY A 167 -12.80 11.94 -7.92
CA GLY A 167 -13.10 10.53 -8.18
C GLY A 167 -12.27 9.53 -7.35
N GLY A 168 -11.26 10.00 -6.63
CA GLY A 168 -10.43 9.15 -5.77
C GLY A 168 -9.35 8.37 -6.52
N VAL A 169 -8.94 7.25 -5.93
CA VAL A 169 -7.96 6.31 -6.50
C VAL A 169 -8.65 4.99 -6.80
N ILE A 170 -8.52 4.52 -8.04
CA ILE A 170 -9.05 3.24 -8.50
C ILE A 170 -7.88 2.32 -8.82
N ILE A 171 -7.87 1.12 -8.23
CA ILE A 171 -6.86 0.11 -8.47
C ILE A 171 -7.54 -1.11 -9.09
N LEU A 172 -7.19 -1.40 -10.35
CA LEU A 172 -7.70 -2.54 -11.08
C LEU A 172 -6.74 -3.72 -10.89
N GLY A 173 -7.18 -4.69 -10.09
CA GLY A 173 -6.42 -5.91 -9.84
C GLY A 173 -6.45 -6.88 -11.03
N ASN A 174 -5.63 -7.91 -10.95
CA ASN A 174 -5.58 -9.02 -11.90
C ASN A 174 -6.00 -10.33 -11.20
N ALA A 175 -7.05 -10.27 -10.40
CA ALA A 175 -7.61 -11.46 -9.77
C ALA A 175 -8.26 -12.36 -10.83
N HIS A 176 -8.01 -13.66 -10.73
CA HIS A 176 -8.60 -14.72 -11.54
C HIS A 176 -9.72 -15.39 -10.75
#